data_d4771f347e6c4ea5e9f9a4fc994f2ad6
#
_entry.id   d4771f347e6c4ea5e9f9a4fc994f2ad6
#
_cell.length_a   1.000
_cell.length_b   1.000
_cell.length_c   1.000
_cell.angle_alpha   90.00
_cell.angle_beta   90.00
_cell.angle_gamma   90.00
#
_symmetry.space_group_name_H-M   'P 1'
#
loop_
_entity.id
_entity.type
_entity.pdbx_description
1 polymer ?
#
loop_
_entity_poly.entity_id
_entity_poly.type
_entity_poly.pdbx_seq_one_letter_code
_entity_poly.pdbx_strand_id
1 'polypeptide(L)'
;MTKTAIKAANTAADASAANAPGAPWQEAPTVAAGIGRYVELHPDHLVVDEANVNKSNVQPSARQLASVEELGVRDAISVRPLPDGMFGVFKGQRRMLAAQAAAAKAREAGRPVRLVPAFVYEGDDFEAVLLSLVENDHREDMTEGDKVAAVAQLSLLSDADAGRRGRTARALGMSAQEVAAAQRARNLKAESLNRAAAAGYDLLQLADLTEVEDVPDALHALGSAREQDLRDGTGGRGHWEHAMSRLRQQRELIEHTAATRAELEAAGVATINRPTYHGYGEKPKTRELTELRTPLGNPLTATSHAGCPGHGAWIDRESGDAVFACKDPAAYGHKPASNQTAVTKRSPAERERHQRTVSHNRAWKAARPVRHKFITALAARPKVSDAVQLFCLSYVLHCGPGSRRYAEHRDLAAVARFLGQSEPKPFGDADPLTPAAAKAMKGRRTPQLLVAHVAAVIESEMGDRAWDHPEAHVTQWLSLLAGEGYTLSEVEAEITGTTKTAPAKTALTTAA
;
A
#
# COMPACT_ATOMS: atom_id res chain seq x y z
N MET A 1 31.08 -46.20 41.10
CA MET A 1 32.16 -46.86 40.37
C MET A 1 31.57 -47.66 39.23
N THR A 2 31.75 -47.23 38.01
CA THR A 2 32.13 -48.04 36.84
C THR A 2 32.24 -47.11 35.63
N LYS A 3 33.47 -46.83 35.23
CA LYS A 3 33.84 -46.19 33.98
C LYS A 3 33.72 -47.21 32.86
N THR A 4 32.94 -46.95 31.84
CA THR A 4 32.98 -47.67 30.57
C THR A 4 33.68 -46.83 29.54
N ALA A 5 34.86 -47.23 29.13
CA ALA A 5 35.68 -46.64 28.12
C ALA A 5 35.09 -46.88 26.72
N ILE A 6 34.93 -45.81 25.93
CA ILE A 6 34.61 -45.92 24.49
C ILE A 6 35.93 -46.11 23.76
N LYS A 7 36.09 -47.29 23.17
CA LYS A 7 37.22 -47.67 22.34
C LYS A 7 37.03 -47.09 20.93
N ALA A 8 37.81 -46.09 20.54
CA ALA A 8 37.85 -45.62 19.17
C ALA A 8 38.51 -46.67 18.27
N ALA A 9 37.77 -47.16 17.31
CA ALA A 9 38.32 -47.96 16.20
C ALA A 9 38.57 -47.03 15.02
N ASN A 10 39.83 -46.60 14.85
CA ASN A 10 40.35 -45.98 13.66
C ASN A 10 40.57 -47.11 12.62
N THR A 11 39.74 -47.20 11.60
CA THR A 11 40.07 -47.86 10.34
C THR A 11 40.27 -46.78 9.28
N ALA A 12 41.53 -46.51 8.96
CA ALA A 12 41.92 -45.82 7.75
C ALA A 12 41.52 -46.68 6.54
N ALA A 13 40.44 -46.31 5.90
CA ALA A 13 40.02 -46.86 4.61
C ALA A 13 40.40 -45.88 3.51
N ASP A 14 41.16 -46.39 2.61
CA ASP A 14 41.66 -45.94 1.33
C ASP A 14 41.02 -44.68 0.73
N ALA A 15 41.75 -43.57 0.76
CA ALA A 15 41.37 -42.28 0.18
C ALA A 15 41.56 -42.21 -1.36
N SER A 16 41.85 -43.32 -2.02
CA SER A 16 42.25 -43.37 -3.43
C SER A 16 41.12 -43.57 -4.44
N ALA A 17 39.92 -43.96 -4.00
CA ALA A 17 38.84 -44.31 -4.93
C ALA A 17 37.79 -43.19 -5.12
N ALA A 18 37.84 -42.10 -4.36
CA ALA A 18 36.83 -41.03 -4.34
C ALA A 18 36.99 -39.95 -5.41
N ASN A 19 38.00 -40.00 -6.29
CA ASN A 19 38.34 -38.95 -7.23
C ASN A 19 38.01 -39.23 -8.70
N ALA A 20 37.20 -40.25 -9.02
CA ALA A 20 36.75 -40.49 -10.39
C ALA A 20 35.44 -39.70 -10.68
N PRO A 21 35.34 -38.96 -11.78
CA PRO A 21 34.08 -38.37 -12.18
C PRO A 21 33.08 -39.50 -12.49
N GLY A 22 32.00 -39.55 -11.69
CA GLY A 22 30.93 -40.55 -11.87
C GLY A 22 30.81 -41.60 -10.78
N ALA A 23 31.60 -41.60 -9.70
CA ALA A 23 31.39 -42.51 -8.55
C ALA A 23 30.13 -42.07 -7.77
N PRO A 24 29.17 -43.00 -7.51
CA PRO A 24 28.01 -42.70 -6.68
C PRO A 24 28.46 -42.40 -5.25
N TRP A 25 27.96 -41.31 -4.70
CA TRP A 25 28.17 -40.92 -3.28
C TRP A 25 27.66 -42.02 -2.35
N GLN A 26 28.46 -42.36 -1.37
CA GLN A 26 28.10 -43.41 -0.39
C GLN A 26 27.09 -42.86 0.65
N GLU A 27 26.00 -43.60 0.88
CA GLU A 27 25.00 -43.26 1.89
C GLU A 27 25.58 -43.29 3.33
N ALA A 28 25.51 -42.15 4.00
CA ALA A 28 25.75 -42.05 5.42
C ALA A 28 24.45 -42.38 6.22
N PRO A 29 24.55 -42.82 7.50
CA PRO A 29 23.41 -43.23 8.29
C PRO A 29 22.36 -42.13 8.44
N THR A 30 21.08 -42.55 8.50
CA THR A 30 19.89 -41.67 8.56
C THR A 30 19.96 -40.72 9.74
N VAL A 31 19.96 -39.40 9.45
CA VAL A 31 19.90 -38.33 10.44
C VAL A 31 18.45 -37.88 10.59
N ALA A 32 18.05 -37.47 11.81
CA ALA A 32 16.69 -37.03 12.11
C ALA A 32 16.21 -35.92 11.15
N ALA A 33 14.93 -35.96 10.78
CA ALA A 33 14.32 -35.00 9.86
C ALA A 33 14.56 -33.55 10.30
N GLY A 34 15.12 -32.75 9.43
CA GLY A 34 15.41 -31.31 9.67
C GLY A 34 16.90 -30.97 9.92
N ILE A 35 17.78 -31.96 10.10
CA ILE A 35 19.23 -31.74 10.16
C ILE A 35 19.83 -32.24 8.86
N GLY A 36 20.48 -31.36 8.08
CA GLY A 36 21.13 -31.73 6.83
C GLY A 36 22.20 -32.80 7.04
N ARG A 37 22.27 -33.77 6.13
CA ARG A 37 23.31 -34.80 6.13
C ARG A 37 24.63 -34.23 5.65
N TYR A 38 25.72 -34.34 6.45
CA TYR A 38 27.04 -33.91 6.05
C TYR A 38 27.62 -34.78 4.93
N VAL A 39 28.14 -34.15 3.88
CA VAL A 39 28.85 -34.77 2.76
C VAL A 39 29.96 -33.83 2.27
N GLU A 40 30.90 -34.44 1.52
CA GLU A 40 31.92 -33.68 0.77
C GLU A 40 31.65 -33.83 -0.72
N LEU A 41 31.42 -32.71 -1.42
CA LEU A 41 31.01 -32.69 -2.82
C LEU A 41 32.09 -32.09 -3.72
N HIS A 42 32.21 -32.64 -4.92
CA HIS A 42 33.07 -32.05 -5.92
C HIS A 42 32.48 -30.72 -6.41
N PRO A 43 33.30 -29.62 -6.56
CA PRO A 43 32.78 -28.33 -7.00
C PRO A 43 31.98 -28.33 -8.31
N ASP A 44 32.27 -29.27 -9.21
CA ASP A 44 31.57 -29.39 -10.49
C ASP A 44 30.16 -29.97 -10.38
N HIS A 45 29.82 -30.61 -9.28
CA HIS A 45 28.47 -31.12 -9.00
C HIS A 45 27.57 -30.07 -8.33
N LEU A 46 28.07 -28.84 -8.15
CA LEU A 46 27.37 -27.76 -7.46
C LEU A 46 26.85 -26.73 -8.47
N VAL A 47 25.59 -26.40 -8.38
CA VAL A 47 24.93 -25.32 -9.14
C VAL A 47 24.18 -24.39 -8.22
N VAL A 48 23.89 -23.18 -8.67
CA VAL A 48 23.04 -22.26 -7.89
C VAL A 48 21.62 -22.77 -7.92
N ASP A 49 21.01 -22.91 -6.74
CA ASP A 49 19.62 -23.30 -6.64
C ASP A 49 18.69 -22.12 -6.96
N GLU A 50 17.57 -22.39 -7.63
CA GLU A 50 16.52 -21.38 -7.90
C GLU A 50 15.86 -20.90 -6.60
N ALA A 51 15.86 -21.73 -5.54
CA ALA A 51 15.40 -21.40 -4.21
C ALA A 51 16.32 -20.44 -3.44
N ASN A 52 17.50 -20.11 -4.00
CA ASN A 52 18.40 -19.11 -3.39
C ASN A 52 17.78 -17.71 -3.50
N VAL A 53 17.43 -17.12 -2.34
CA VAL A 53 16.77 -15.81 -2.27
C VAL A 53 17.74 -14.64 -2.47
N ASN A 54 19.03 -14.84 -2.28
CA ASN A 54 20.05 -13.79 -2.47
C ASN A 54 20.51 -13.79 -3.93
N LYS A 55 19.93 -12.90 -4.74
CA LYS A 55 20.29 -12.70 -6.16
C LYS A 55 21.22 -11.50 -6.37
N SER A 56 21.33 -10.61 -5.38
CA SER A 56 22.23 -9.47 -5.36
C SER A 56 23.56 -9.84 -4.70
N ASN A 57 24.65 -9.25 -5.17
CA ASN A 57 25.99 -9.37 -4.58
C ASN A 57 26.53 -10.82 -4.43
N VAL A 58 26.38 -11.63 -5.49
CA VAL A 58 26.74 -13.06 -5.50
C VAL A 58 28.22 -13.36 -5.75
N GLN A 59 29.02 -12.40 -6.21
CA GLN A 59 30.44 -12.63 -6.53
C GLN A 59 31.31 -12.70 -5.27
N PRO A 60 32.21 -13.69 -5.16
CA PRO A 60 33.17 -13.76 -4.07
C PRO A 60 34.19 -12.61 -4.14
N SER A 61 34.57 -12.05 -3.02
CA SER A 61 35.62 -11.05 -2.95
C SER A 61 37.00 -11.66 -3.28
N ALA A 62 37.94 -10.82 -3.73
CA ALA A 62 39.35 -11.27 -3.99
C ALA A 62 39.98 -11.95 -2.76
N ARG A 63 39.69 -11.43 -1.57
CA ARG A 63 40.14 -12.03 -0.29
C ARG A 63 39.52 -13.41 -0.06
N GLN A 64 38.25 -13.59 -0.38
CA GLN A 64 37.56 -14.88 -0.23
C GLN A 64 38.09 -15.90 -1.23
N LEU A 65 38.32 -15.48 -2.50
CA LEU A 65 38.94 -16.34 -3.51
C LEU A 65 40.33 -16.85 -3.05
N ALA A 66 41.22 -15.94 -2.60
CA ALA A 66 42.56 -16.31 -2.11
C ALA A 66 42.47 -17.23 -0.88
N SER A 67 41.56 -16.97 0.06
CA SER A 67 41.38 -17.81 1.24
C SER A 67 40.92 -19.23 0.86
N VAL A 68 39.96 -19.36 -0.05
CA VAL A 68 39.44 -20.67 -0.49
C VAL A 68 40.47 -21.42 -1.36
N GLU A 69 41.25 -20.72 -2.14
CA GLU A 69 42.34 -21.32 -2.92
C GLU A 69 43.40 -21.94 -1.98
N GLU A 70 43.78 -21.24 -0.90
CA GLU A 70 44.79 -21.70 0.06
C GLU A 70 44.26 -22.75 1.04
N LEU A 71 43.11 -22.50 1.66
CA LEU A 71 42.61 -23.29 2.80
C LEU A 71 41.45 -24.23 2.45
N GLY A 72 40.84 -24.11 1.25
CA GLY A 72 39.59 -24.73 0.91
C GLY A 72 38.36 -24.05 1.59
N VAL A 73 37.17 -24.56 1.34
CA VAL A 73 35.96 -24.14 2.03
C VAL A 73 35.92 -24.74 3.43
N ARG A 74 35.89 -23.91 4.48
CA ARG A 74 35.89 -24.35 5.88
C ARG A 74 34.50 -24.53 6.45
N ASP A 75 33.59 -23.60 6.16
CA ASP A 75 32.19 -23.69 6.60
C ASP A 75 31.36 -24.40 5.55
N ALA A 76 30.64 -25.44 5.94
CA ALA A 76 29.79 -26.20 5.05
C ALA A 76 28.73 -25.32 4.37
N ILE A 77 28.47 -25.61 3.10
CA ILE A 77 27.36 -25.03 2.34
C ILE A 77 26.09 -25.88 2.54
N SER A 78 24.90 -25.34 2.23
CA SER A 78 23.65 -26.11 2.27
C SER A 78 23.16 -26.34 0.85
N VAL A 79 22.87 -27.60 0.57
CA VAL A 79 22.51 -28.06 -0.78
C VAL A 79 21.31 -28.98 -0.75
N ARG A 80 20.61 -29.13 -1.87
CA ARG A 80 19.62 -30.17 -2.09
C ARG A 80 19.91 -30.94 -3.37
N PRO A 81 19.55 -32.22 -3.46
CA PRO A 81 19.74 -32.98 -4.68
C PRO A 81 18.78 -32.46 -5.78
N LEU A 82 19.29 -32.38 -7.02
CA LEU A 82 18.52 -32.06 -8.21
C LEU A 82 18.34 -33.31 -9.07
N PRO A 83 17.30 -33.34 -9.98
CA PRO A 83 16.98 -34.51 -10.78
C PRO A 83 18.10 -35.02 -11.70
N ASP A 84 19.05 -34.13 -12.07
CA ASP A 84 20.18 -34.41 -12.96
C ASP A 84 21.43 -34.96 -12.23
N GLY A 85 21.31 -35.25 -10.93
CA GLY A 85 22.43 -35.70 -10.09
C GLY A 85 23.36 -34.59 -9.63
N MET A 86 23.01 -33.34 -9.92
CA MET A 86 23.67 -32.17 -9.40
C MET A 86 23.12 -31.79 -8.01
N PHE A 87 23.76 -30.86 -7.34
CA PHE A 87 23.32 -30.32 -6.06
C PHE A 87 23.10 -28.82 -6.16
N GLY A 88 21.85 -28.39 -5.92
CA GLY A 88 21.47 -26.98 -5.87
C GLY A 88 21.89 -26.34 -4.55
N VAL A 89 22.72 -25.30 -4.64
CA VAL A 89 23.22 -24.58 -3.46
C VAL A 89 22.27 -23.43 -3.13
N PHE A 90 21.49 -23.56 -2.07
CA PHE A 90 20.58 -22.52 -1.59
C PHE A 90 21.19 -21.69 -0.44
N LYS A 91 22.31 -22.13 0.15
CA LYS A 91 23.09 -21.38 1.16
C LYS A 91 24.57 -21.53 0.94
N GLY A 92 25.30 -20.41 0.89
CA GLY A 92 26.75 -20.40 0.72
C GLY A 92 27.24 -20.25 -0.73
N GLN A 93 26.46 -19.63 -1.62
CA GLN A 93 26.75 -19.44 -3.03
C GLN A 93 28.14 -18.81 -3.30
N ARG A 94 28.56 -17.78 -2.55
CA ARG A 94 29.90 -17.19 -2.71
C ARG A 94 31.02 -18.21 -2.43
N ARG A 95 30.84 -19.10 -1.45
CA ARG A 95 31.79 -20.18 -1.12
C ARG A 95 31.85 -21.21 -2.24
N MET A 96 30.69 -21.57 -2.80
CA MET A 96 30.61 -22.45 -3.97
C MET A 96 31.37 -21.85 -5.17
N LEU A 97 31.07 -20.61 -5.54
CA LEU A 97 31.75 -19.92 -6.66
C LEU A 97 33.26 -19.80 -6.44
N ALA A 98 33.68 -19.50 -5.22
CA ALA A 98 35.12 -19.48 -4.88
C ALA A 98 35.75 -20.87 -5.00
N ALA A 99 35.07 -21.94 -4.60
CA ALA A 99 35.55 -23.31 -4.72
C ALA A 99 35.67 -23.73 -6.19
N GLN A 100 34.71 -23.36 -7.03
CA GLN A 100 34.76 -23.63 -8.48
C GLN A 100 35.94 -22.91 -9.16
N ALA A 101 36.18 -21.64 -8.80
CA ALA A 101 37.33 -20.88 -9.29
C ALA A 101 38.65 -21.50 -8.83
N ALA A 102 38.75 -21.92 -7.54
CA ALA A 102 39.92 -22.61 -7.02
C ALA A 102 40.16 -23.98 -7.71
N ALA A 103 39.09 -24.72 -7.98
CA ALA A 103 39.16 -25.99 -8.69
C ALA A 103 39.67 -25.83 -10.15
N ALA A 104 39.24 -24.78 -10.85
CA ALA A 104 39.75 -24.47 -12.18
C ALA A 104 41.27 -24.22 -12.17
N LYS A 105 41.74 -23.38 -11.27
CA LYS A 105 43.19 -23.11 -11.08
C LYS A 105 43.98 -24.35 -10.64
N ALA A 106 43.40 -25.21 -9.81
CA ALA A 106 44.07 -26.43 -9.38
C ALA A 106 44.26 -27.38 -10.56
N ARG A 107 43.29 -27.52 -11.46
CA ARG A 107 43.43 -28.34 -12.69
C ARG A 107 44.50 -27.79 -13.64
N GLU A 108 44.52 -26.49 -13.86
CA GLU A 108 45.52 -25.83 -14.66
C GLU A 108 46.93 -26.07 -14.12
N ALA A 109 47.07 -26.13 -12.78
CA ALA A 109 48.33 -26.37 -12.10
C ALA A 109 48.66 -27.86 -11.88
N GLY A 110 47.81 -28.78 -12.36
CA GLY A 110 47.98 -30.24 -12.13
C GLY A 110 47.83 -30.67 -10.68
N ARG A 111 47.16 -29.88 -9.84
CA ARG A 111 46.94 -30.17 -8.40
C ARG A 111 45.59 -30.83 -8.17
N PRO A 112 45.43 -31.66 -7.12
CA PRO A 112 44.16 -32.27 -6.80
C PRO A 112 43.08 -31.19 -6.43
N VAL A 113 41.87 -31.40 -6.91
CA VAL A 113 40.72 -30.54 -6.58
C VAL A 113 40.24 -30.87 -5.17
N ARG A 114 40.04 -29.83 -4.36
CA ARG A 114 39.50 -29.97 -3.00
C ARG A 114 38.01 -30.12 -3.04
N LEU A 115 37.46 -31.02 -2.22
CA LEU A 115 36.01 -31.17 -2.04
C LEU A 115 35.46 -30.04 -1.18
N VAL A 116 34.16 -29.79 -1.34
CA VAL A 116 33.43 -28.75 -0.62
C VAL A 116 32.56 -29.42 0.43
N PRO A 117 32.74 -29.08 1.72
CA PRO A 117 31.88 -29.56 2.79
C PRO A 117 30.45 -29.01 2.61
N ALA A 118 29.46 -29.89 2.69
CA ALA A 118 28.08 -29.54 2.45
C ALA A 118 27.13 -30.30 3.38
N PHE A 119 26.00 -29.66 3.72
CA PHE A 119 24.85 -30.32 4.31
C PHE A 119 23.79 -30.54 3.24
N VAL A 120 23.39 -31.78 3.01
CA VAL A 120 22.34 -32.14 2.07
C VAL A 120 21.02 -32.14 2.82
N TYR A 121 20.08 -31.33 2.36
CA TYR A 121 18.72 -31.26 2.87
C TYR A 121 17.77 -31.94 1.89
N GLU A 122 16.99 -32.89 2.39
CA GLU A 122 15.91 -33.55 1.68
C GLU A 122 14.62 -32.77 2.00
N GLY A 123 14.30 -31.75 1.22
CA GLY A 123 13.12 -30.89 1.40
C GLY A 123 12.62 -30.39 0.06
N ASP A 124 11.37 -29.94 0.06
CA ASP A 124 10.77 -29.31 -1.10
C ASP A 124 11.25 -27.85 -1.28
N ASP A 125 10.76 -27.19 -2.33
CA ASP A 125 11.13 -25.79 -2.65
C ASP A 125 10.79 -24.83 -1.52
N PHE A 126 9.67 -25.07 -0.81
CA PHE A 126 9.27 -24.24 0.32
C PHE A 126 10.30 -24.27 1.46
N GLU A 127 10.78 -25.45 1.84
CA GLU A 127 11.79 -25.61 2.89
C GLU A 127 13.12 -24.93 2.49
N ALA A 128 13.56 -25.12 1.26
CA ALA A 128 14.80 -24.55 0.76
C ALA A 128 14.74 -23.01 0.75
N VAL A 129 13.65 -22.42 0.26
CA VAL A 129 13.44 -20.96 0.25
C VAL A 129 13.34 -20.41 1.67
N LEU A 130 12.59 -21.09 2.57
CA LEU A 130 12.44 -20.65 3.96
C LEU A 130 13.78 -20.65 4.70
N LEU A 131 14.57 -21.71 4.58
CA LEU A 131 15.88 -21.81 5.22
C LEU A 131 16.86 -20.78 4.67
N SER A 132 16.82 -20.53 3.35
CA SER A 132 17.63 -19.50 2.71
C SER A 132 17.25 -18.11 3.21
N LEU A 133 15.96 -17.81 3.34
CA LEU A 133 15.47 -16.51 3.78
C LEU A 133 15.80 -16.25 5.27
N VAL A 134 15.54 -17.22 6.15
CA VAL A 134 15.87 -17.10 7.59
C VAL A 134 17.37 -16.83 7.83
N GLU A 135 18.24 -17.46 7.06
CA GLU A 135 19.68 -17.20 7.16
C GLU A 135 20.06 -15.81 6.70
N ASN A 136 19.44 -15.32 5.61
CA ASN A 136 19.75 -14.02 5.05
C ASN A 136 19.04 -12.86 5.78
N ASP A 137 17.90 -13.10 6.45
CA ASP A 137 17.19 -12.06 7.23
C ASP A 137 18.03 -11.51 8.40
N HIS A 138 18.94 -12.33 8.92
CA HIS A 138 19.91 -11.91 9.97
C HIS A 138 21.17 -11.23 9.42
N ARG A 139 21.26 -11.02 8.10
CA ARG A 139 22.40 -10.36 7.45
C ARG A 139 21.99 -8.98 6.94
N GLU A 140 22.85 -8.01 7.16
CA GLU A 140 22.68 -6.62 6.67
C GLU A 140 22.70 -6.50 5.12
N ASP A 141 23.00 -7.59 4.40
CA ASP A 141 23.23 -7.60 2.95
C ASP A 141 21.94 -7.79 2.11
N MET A 142 20.79 -8.09 2.74
CA MET A 142 19.53 -8.37 2.03
C MET A 142 18.74 -7.08 1.84
N THR A 143 18.39 -6.77 0.60
CA THR A 143 17.52 -5.61 0.33
C THR A 143 16.06 -5.91 0.66
N GLU A 144 15.27 -4.90 1.00
CA GLU A 144 13.81 -5.06 1.21
C GLU A 144 13.12 -5.62 -0.05
N GLY A 145 13.62 -5.30 -1.24
CA GLY A 145 13.13 -5.88 -2.49
C GLY A 145 13.36 -7.39 -2.60
N ASP A 146 14.56 -7.87 -2.20
CA ASP A 146 14.87 -9.31 -2.16
C ASP A 146 14.01 -10.02 -1.11
N LYS A 147 13.77 -9.38 0.03
CA LYS A 147 12.90 -9.88 1.10
C LYS A 147 11.45 -10.03 0.63
N VAL A 148 10.91 -9.02 -0.05
CA VAL A 148 9.58 -9.06 -0.66
C VAL A 148 9.48 -10.21 -1.66
N ALA A 149 10.45 -10.35 -2.57
CA ALA A 149 10.46 -11.40 -3.57
C ALA A 149 10.48 -12.81 -2.94
N ALA A 150 11.31 -12.99 -1.89
CA ALA A 150 11.43 -14.27 -1.19
C ALA A 150 10.16 -14.62 -0.40
N VAL A 151 9.58 -13.68 0.35
CA VAL A 151 8.32 -13.90 1.09
C VAL A 151 7.16 -14.15 0.13
N ALA A 152 7.11 -13.45 -1.01
CA ALA A 152 6.11 -13.69 -2.04
C ALA A 152 6.27 -15.09 -2.67
N GLN A 153 7.49 -15.55 -2.92
CA GLN A 153 7.76 -16.90 -3.41
C GLN A 153 7.32 -17.97 -2.40
N LEU A 154 7.64 -17.80 -1.11
CA LEU A 154 7.17 -18.68 -0.05
C LEU A 154 5.65 -18.74 0.03
N SER A 155 5.00 -17.59 -0.16
CA SER A 155 3.54 -17.53 -0.15
C SER A 155 2.92 -18.34 -1.29
N LEU A 156 3.50 -18.30 -2.51
CA LEU A 156 3.04 -19.14 -3.62
C LEU A 156 3.19 -20.64 -3.34
N LEU A 157 4.32 -21.02 -2.76
CA LEU A 157 4.57 -22.42 -2.37
C LEU A 157 3.69 -22.90 -1.22
N SER A 158 3.01 -21.97 -0.53
CA SER A 158 2.16 -22.22 0.63
C SER A 158 0.66 -21.92 0.40
N ASP A 159 0.24 -21.53 -0.82
CA ASP A 159 -1.14 -21.07 -1.09
C ASP A 159 -2.21 -22.09 -0.69
N ALA A 160 -1.93 -23.39 -0.79
CA ALA A 160 -2.84 -24.46 -0.40
C ALA A 160 -2.75 -24.86 1.09
N ASP A 161 -1.73 -24.38 1.84
CA ASP A 161 -1.44 -24.85 3.20
C ASP A 161 -1.33 -23.72 4.22
N ALA A 162 -2.37 -23.56 5.05
CA ALA A 162 -2.38 -22.58 6.14
C ALA A 162 -1.26 -22.83 7.18
N GLY A 163 -0.81 -24.08 7.33
CA GLY A 163 0.28 -24.44 8.22
C GLY A 163 1.62 -23.87 7.75
N ARG A 164 1.89 -23.90 6.45
CA ARG A 164 3.10 -23.32 5.85
C ARG A 164 3.13 -21.79 5.99
N ARG A 165 2.00 -21.11 5.74
CA ARG A 165 1.90 -19.64 5.97
C ARG A 165 2.19 -19.27 7.42
N GLY A 166 1.60 -20.00 8.37
CA GLY A 166 1.88 -19.80 9.78
C GLY A 166 3.33 -20.08 10.17
N ARG A 167 3.97 -21.06 9.51
CA ARG A 167 5.38 -21.40 9.74
C ARG A 167 6.32 -20.30 9.21
N THR A 168 6.04 -19.76 8.01
CA THR A 168 6.76 -18.60 7.45
C THR A 168 6.70 -17.41 8.39
N ALA A 169 5.49 -17.05 8.85
CA ALA A 169 5.28 -15.93 9.76
C ALA A 169 6.10 -16.13 11.06
N ARG A 170 6.05 -17.31 11.66
CA ARG A 170 6.82 -17.58 12.91
C ARG A 170 8.32 -17.60 12.68
N ALA A 171 8.79 -18.20 11.58
CA ALA A 171 10.22 -18.30 11.28
C ALA A 171 10.89 -16.94 11.02
N LEU A 172 10.13 -15.99 10.45
CA LEU A 172 10.61 -14.64 10.13
C LEU A 172 10.18 -13.59 11.16
N GLY A 173 9.48 -13.99 12.23
CA GLY A 173 8.94 -13.03 13.19
C GLY A 173 7.91 -12.06 12.61
N MET A 174 7.29 -12.42 11.48
CA MET A 174 6.33 -11.59 10.75
C MET A 174 4.91 -11.86 11.19
N SER A 175 4.06 -10.85 11.10
CA SER A 175 2.60 -11.00 11.23
C SER A 175 2.01 -11.63 9.96
N ALA A 176 0.82 -12.24 10.08
CA ALA A 176 0.08 -12.73 8.92
C ALA A 176 -0.25 -11.60 7.92
N GLN A 177 -0.41 -10.37 8.42
CA GLN A 177 -0.66 -9.19 7.61
C GLN A 177 0.55 -8.81 6.75
N GLU A 178 1.76 -8.89 7.28
CA GLU A 178 3.01 -8.63 6.53
C GLU A 178 3.25 -9.69 5.46
N VAL A 179 2.96 -10.96 5.75
CA VAL A 179 3.04 -12.04 4.74
C VAL A 179 2.06 -11.77 3.59
N ALA A 180 0.81 -11.39 3.89
CA ALA A 180 -0.17 -11.02 2.87
C ALA A 180 0.22 -9.74 2.10
N ALA A 181 0.89 -8.80 2.76
CA ALA A 181 1.40 -7.58 2.15
C ALA A 181 2.52 -7.89 1.14
N ALA A 182 3.45 -8.79 1.48
CA ALA A 182 4.51 -9.20 0.56
C ALA A 182 3.96 -9.86 -0.72
N GLN A 183 2.88 -10.66 -0.60
CA GLN A 183 2.20 -11.21 -1.78
C GLN A 183 1.66 -10.12 -2.71
N ARG A 184 1.03 -9.09 -2.16
CA ARG A 184 0.52 -7.96 -2.95
C ARG A 184 1.65 -7.15 -3.57
N ALA A 185 2.70 -6.84 -2.78
CA ALA A 185 3.86 -6.07 -3.22
C ALA A 185 4.59 -6.69 -4.42
N ARG A 186 4.50 -8.01 -4.63
CA ARG A 186 5.03 -8.70 -5.80
C ARG A 186 4.46 -8.17 -7.13
N ASN A 187 3.25 -7.63 -7.13
CA ASN A 187 2.60 -7.11 -8.33
C ASN A 187 3.15 -5.75 -8.76
N LEU A 188 4.00 -5.11 -7.95
CA LEU A 188 4.68 -3.88 -8.32
C LEU A 188 5.62 -4.11 -9.52
N LYS A 189 5.73 -3.10 -10.37
CA LYS A 189 6.78 -3.05 -11.39
C LYS A 189 8.15 -3.05 -10.71
N ALA A 190 9.12 -3.73 -11.31
CA ALA A 190 10.46 -3.84 -10.73
C ALA A 190 11.11 -2.48 -10.43
N GLU A 191 10.87 -1.47 -11.28
CA GLU A 191 11.37 -0.12 -11.07
C GLU A 191 10.74 0.53 -9.82
N SER A 192 9.42 0.46 -9.67
CA SER A 192 8.69 1.00 -8.52
C SER A 192 9.10 0.31 -7.23
N LEU A 193 9.22 -1.02 -7.24
CA LEU A 193 9.68 -1.81 -6.11
C LEU A 193 11.08 -1.40 -5.66
N ASN A 194 12.02 -1.32 -6.60
CA ASN A 194 13.41 -0.95 -6.29
C ASN A 194 13.52 0.47 -5.74
N ARG A 195 12.78 1.42 -6.31
CA ARG A 195 12.78 2.82 -5.84
C ARG A 195 12.15 2.95 -4.45
N ALA A 196 11.02 2.27 -4.21
CA ALA A 196 10.35 2.30 -2.92
C ALA A 196 11.17 1.57 -1.84
N ALA A 197 11.79 0.42 -2.16
CA ALA A 197 12.68 -0.29 -1.26
C ALA A 197 13.92 0.55 -0.90
N ALA A 198 14.54 1.21 -1.89
CA ALA A 198 15.67 2.12 -1.65
C ALA A 198 15.28 3.34 -0.79
N ALA A 199 14.02 3.78 -0.86
CA ALA A 199 13.46 4.81 0.01
C ALA A 199 13.07 4.27 1.41
N GLY A 200 13.29 2.98 1.68
CA GLY A 200 13.04 2.33 2.97
C GLY A 200 11.56 2.11 3.28
N TYR A 201 10.73 1.85 2.27
CA TYR A 201 9.34 1.45 2.49
C TYR A 201 9.28 0.06 3.11
N ASP A 202 8.43 -0.10 4.12
CA ASP A 202 8.14 -1.41 4.71
C ASP A 202 7.19 -2.24 3.82
N LEU A 203 7.01 -3.53 4.15
CA LEU A 203 6.17 -4.44 3.38
C LEU A 203 4.72 -3.97 3.24
N LEU A 204 4.15 -3.35 4.28
CA LEU A 204 2.79 -2.82 4.24
C LEU A 204 2.69 -1.63 3.30
N GLN A 205 3.69 -0.74 3.33
CA GLN A 205 3.80 0.41 2.44
C GLN A 205 3.98 0.00 0.98
N LEU A 206 4.80 -1.03 0.73
CA LEU A 206 4.96 -1.60 -0.61
C LEU A 206 3.65 -2.23 -1.12
N ALA A 207 2.91 -2.92 -0.25
CA ALA A 207 1.60 -3.46 -0.61
C ALA A 207 0.57 -2.36 -0.89
N ASP A 208 0.57 -1.28 -0.13
CA ASP A 208 -0.32 -0.14 -0.37
C ASP A 208 0.01 0.55 -1.71
N LEU A 209 1.30 0.67 -2.05
CA LEU A 209 1.73 1.26 -3.33
C LEU A 209 1.16 0.50 -4.53
N THR A 210 0.93 -0.82 -4.46
CA THR A 210 0.32 -1.59 -5.57
C THR A 210 -1.05 -1.08 -5.97
N GLU A 211 -1.79 -0.50 -5.03
CA GLU A 211 -3.14 0.02 -5.29
C GLU A 211 -3.13 1.32 -6.10
N VAL A 212 -2.02 2.05 -6.09
CA VAL A 212 -1.93 3.40 -6.64
C VAL A 212 -0.70 3.62 -7.53
N GLU A 213 -0.01 2.55 -7.91
CA GLU A 213 1.23 2.63 -8.71
C GLU A 213 1.06 3.37 -10.04
N ASP A 214 -0.11 3.25 -10.63
CA ASP A 214 -0.50 3.86 -11.91
C ASP A 214 -0.93 5.32 -11.78
N VAL A 215 -1.09 5.82 -10.56
CA VAL A 215 -1.46 7.22 -10.32
C VAL A 215 -0.21 8.11 -10.45
N PRO A 216 -0.28 9.18 -11.25
CA PRO A 216 0.83 10.12 -11.40
C PRO A 216 1.31 10.63 -10.03
N ASP A 217 2.63 10.72 -9.86
CA ASP A 217 3.30 11.24 -8.65
C ASP A 217 3.03 10.45 -7.35
N ALA A 218 2.44 9.24 -7.42
CA ALA A 218 2.11 8.43 -6.24
C ALA A 218 3.33 8.18 -5.33
N LEU A 219 4.47 7.76 -5.92
CA LEU A 219 5.71 7.53 -5.17
C LEU A 219 6.21 8.79 -4.43
N HIS A 220 6.13 9.95 -5.09
CA HIS A 220 6.53 11.22 -4.47
C HIS A 220 5.61 11.61 -3.32
N ALA A 221 4.29 11.52 -3.54
CA ALA A 221 3.29 11.85 -2.53
C ALA A 221 3.41 10.94 -1.28
N LEU A 222 3.61 9.64 -1.49
CA LEU A 222 3.79 8.67 -0.41
C LEU A 222 5.14 8.86 0.30
N GLY A 223 6.21 9.17 -0.45
CA GLY A 223 7.51 9.49 0.14
C GLY A 223 7.45 10.68 1.08
N SER A 224 6.82 11.78 0.64
CA SER A 224 6.60 12.97 1.46
C SER A 224 5.75 12.69 2.71
N ALA A 225 4.71 11.89 2.58
CA ALA A 225 3.86 11.51 3.70
C ALA A 225 4.63 10.65 4.73
N ARG A 226 5.43 9.70 4.26
CA ARG A 226 6.29 8.88 5.12
C ARG A 226 7.31 9.72 5.89
N GLU A 227 7.94 10.70 5.22
CA GLU A 227 8.86 11.63 5.88
C GLU A 227 8.16 12.46 6.97
N GLN A 228 6.91 12.83 6.78
CA GLN A 228 6.12 13.54 7.80
C GLN A 228 5.83 12.63 8.99
N ASP A 229 5.37 11.39 8.75
CA ASP A 229 5.14 10.40 9.82
C ASP A 229 6.42 10.12 10.62
N LEU A 230 7.59 10.07 9.97
CA LEU A 230 8.89 9.90 10.64
C LEU A 230 9.28 11.12 11.48
N ARG A 231 9.00 12.34 10.99
CA ARG A 231 9.28 13.58 11.73
C ARG A 231 8.40 13.75 12.95
N ASP A 232 7.16 13.30 12.89
CA ASP A 232 6.25 13.33 14.04
C ASP A 232 6.67 12.37 15.15
N GLY A 233 7.49 11.36 14.83
CA GLY A 233 8.13 10.47 15.81
C GLY A 233 7.19 9.59 16.61
N THR A 234 5.91 9.52 16.24
CA THR A 234 4.88 8.75 16.94
C THR A 234 4.83 7.27 16.52
N GLY A 235 5.61 6.88 15.50
CA GLY A 235 5.51 5.56 14.87
C GLY A 235 4.19 5.33 14.13
N GLY A 236 3.37 6.38 13.98
CA GLY A 236 2.09 6.34 13.28
C GLY A 236 2.26 6.39 11.75
N ARG A 237 1.15 6.09 11.07
CA ARG A 237 1.04 6.16 9.60
C ARG A 237 -0.06 7.14 9.16
N GLY A 238 -0.29 8.20 9.93
CA GLY A 238 -1.41 9.11 9.70
C GLY A 238 -1.30 9.89 8.40
N HIS A 239 -0.13 10.47 8.12
CA HIS A 239 0.12 11.19 6.86
C HIS A 239 0.09 10.23 5.66
N TRP A 240 0.64 9.01 5.82
CA TRP A 240 0.56 7.95 4.82
C TRP A 240 -0.88 7.60 4.47
N GLU A 241 -1.75 7.36 5.46
CA GLU A 241 -3.15 7.03 5.25
C GLU A 241 -3.90 8.16 4.51
N HIS A 242 -3.63 9.42 4.84
CA HIS A 242 -4.19 10.55 4.12
C HIS A 242 -3.70 10.63 2.67
N ALA A 243 -2.43 10.38 2.41
CA ALA A 243 -1.88 10.33 1.06
C ALA A 243 -2.51 9.20 0.25
N MET A 244 -2.61 7.99 0.82
CA MET A 244 -3.28 6.85 0.19
C MET A 244 -4.75 7.14 -0.14
N SER A 245 -5.49 7.77 0.77
CA SER A 245 -6.89 8.14 0.51
C SER A 245 -7.03 9.13 -0.65
N ARG A 246 -6.15 10.13 -0.73
CA ARG A 246 -6.13 11.07 -1.87
C ARG A 246 -5.79 10.37 -3.18
N LEU A 247 -4.80 9.50 -3.17
CA LEU A 247 -4.38 8.76 -4.37
C LEU A 247 -5.47 7.80 -4.86
N ARG A 248 -6.19 7.13 -3.96
CA ARG A 248 -7.35 6.29 -4.32
C ARG A 248 -8.44 7.12 -5.00
N GLN A 249 -8.78 8.28 -4.46
CA GLN A 249 -9.76 9.18 -5.10
C GLN A 249 -9.27 9.68 -6.48
N GLN A 250 -7.98 9.96 -6.60
CA GLN A 250 -7.41 10.37 -7.89
C GLN A 250 -7.47 9.21 -8.90
N ARG A 251 -7.21 7.98 -8.48
CA ARG A 251 -7.35 6.78 -9.31
C ARG A 251 -8.80 6.59 -9.76
N GLU A 252 -9.76 6.65 -8.84
CA GLU A 252 -11.19 6.56 -9.17
C GLU A 252 -11.58 7.63 -10.22
N LEU A 253 -11.09 8.85 -10.08
CA LEU A 253 -11.33 9.91 -11.06
C LEU A 253 -10.70 9.61 -12.43
N ILE A 254 -9.49 9.06 -12.47
CA ILE A 254 -8.81 8.65 -13.71
C ILE A 254 -9.61 7.54 -14.40
N GLU A 255 -10.02 6.51 -13.65
CA GLU A 255 -10.81 5.39 -14.15
C GLU A 255 -12.17 5.86 -14.69
N HIS A 256 -12.88 6.70 -13.92
CA HIS A 256 -14.17 7.28 -14.35
C HIS A 256 -14.01 8.14 -15.62
N THR A 257 -12.99 9.01 -15.66
CA THR A 257 -12.68 9.82 -16.84
C THR A 257 -12.41 8.96 -18.08
N ALA A 258 -11.68 7.85 -17.92
CA ALA A 258 -11.39 6.92 -19.00
C ALA A 258 -12.66 6.20 -19.48
N ALA A 259 -13.52 5.76 -18.56
CA ALA A 259 -14.80 5.13 -18.86
C ALA A 259 -15.73 6.11 -19.62
N THR A 260 -15.89 7.33 -19.12
CA THR A 260 -16.68 8.38 -19.79
C THR A 260 -16.17 8.68 -21.20
N ARG A 261 -14.84 8.69 -21.39
CA ARG A 261 -14.26 8.87 -22.73
C ARG A 261 -14.63 7.73 -23.68
N ALA A 262 -14.51 6.50 -23.21
CA ALA A 262 -14.87 5.32 -23.99
C ALA A 262 -16.35 5.30 -24.36
N GLU A 263 -17.23 5.73 -23.45
CA GLU A 263 -18.68 5.86 -23.70
C GLU A 263 -18.98 6.92 -24.78
N LEU A 264 -18.33 8.08 -24.72
CA LEU A 264 -18.47 9.14 -25.72
C LEU A 264 -17.99 8.68 -27.10
N GLU A 265 -16.84 7.98 -27.16
CA GLU A 265 -16.30 7.40 -28.38
C GLU A 265 -17.24 6.34 -28.96
N ALA A 266 -17.77 5.43 -28.16
CA ALA A 266 -18.72 4.41 -28.58
C ALA A 266 -20.04 5.00 -29.08
N ALA A 267 -20.48 6.12 -28.48
CA ALA A 267 -21.66 6.86 -28.93
C ALA A 267 -21.41 7.75 -30.15
N GLY A 268 -20.18 7.82 -30.66
CA GLY A 268 -19.81 8.67 -31.81
C GLY A 268 -19.89 10.18 -31.48
N VAL A 269 -19.82 10.57 -30.21
CA VAL A 269 -19.91 11.96 -29.78
C VAL A 269 -18.53 12.63 -29.94
N ALA A 270 -18.47 13.72 -30.68
CA ALA A 270 -17.22 14.45 -30.89
C ALA A 270 -16.72 15.05 -29.58
N THR A 271 -15.48 14.70 -29.18
CA THR A 271 -14.83 15.37 -28.07
C THR A 271 -14.43 16.79 -28.48
N ILE A 272 -14.81 17.77 -27.67
CA ILE A 272 -14.52 19.19 -27.85
C ILE A 272 -13.75 19.73 -26.65
N ASN A 273 -12.96 20.76 -26.87
CA ASN A 273 -12.26 21.42 -25.76
C ASN A 273 -13.24 22.24 -24.93
N ARG A 274 -13.10 22.17 -23.60
CA ARG A 274 -13.84 23.08 -22.70
C ARG A 274 -13.56 24.52 -23.11
N PRO A 275 -14.60 25.35 -23.33
CA PRO A 275 -14.41 26.72 -23.72
C PRO A 275 -13.68 27.50 -22.62
N THR A 276 -12.51 28.03 -22.92
CA THR A 276 -11.72 28.90 -22.04
C THR A 276 -11.65 30.29 -22.65
N TYR A 277 -11.94 31.32 -21.87
CA TYR A 277 -11.81 32.70 -22.29
C TYR A 277 -10.80 33.44 -21.43
N HIS A 278 -9.67 33.80 -22.02
CA HIS A 278 -8.57 34.47 -21.31
C HIS A 278 -8.67 35.99 -21.29
N GLY A 279 -9.76 36.59 -21.82
CA GLY A 279 -9.97 38.00 -21.84
C GLY A 279 -9.48 38.71 -23.10
N TYR A 280 -8.78 37.98 -24.00
CA TYR A 280 -8.30 38.46 -25.29
C TYR A 280 -8.82 37.57 -26.42
N GLY A 281 -9.10 38.13 -27.59
CA GLY A 281 -9.60 37.39 -28.74
C GLY A 281 -11.12 37.21 -28.78
N GLU A 282 -11.60 36.43 -29.74
CA GLU A 282 -13.02 36.13 -29.86
C GLU A 282 -13.53 35.27 -28.69
N LYS A 283 -14.74 35.60 -28.22
CA LYS A 283 -15.42 34.78 -27.21
C LYS A 283 -15.71 33.39 -27.79
N PRO A 284 -15.47 32.31 -27.03
CA PRO A 284 -15.86 30.97 -27.46
C PRO A 284 -17.34 30.92 -27.79
N LYS A 285 -17.67 30.39 -28.95
CA LYS A 285 -19.06 30.21 -29.38
C LYS A 285 -19.72 29.03 -28.66
N THR A 286 -18.92 28.03 -28.28
CA THR A 286 -19.35 26.81 -27.59
C THR A 286 -20.10 27.12 -26.30
N ARG A 287 -21.26 26.49 -26.10
CA ARG A 287 -22.09 26.60 -24.90
C ARG A 287 -22.55 25.23 -24.44
N GLU A 288 -22.71 25.06 -23.13
CA GLU A 288 -23.30 23.87 -22.54
C GLU A 288 -24.77 23.72 -22.94
N LEU A 289 -25.24 22.50 -23.14
CA LEU A 289 -26.64 22.25 -23.50
C LEU A 289 -27.61 22.72 -22.41
N THR A 290 -27.21 22.69 -21.16
CA THR A 290 -27.96 23.19 -20.01
C THR A 290 -28.31 24.67 -20.11
N GLU A 291 -27.44 25.45 -20.75
CA GLU A 291 -27.60 26.87 -21.00
C GLU A 291 -28.39 27.19 -22.26
N LEU A 292 -28.79 26.17 -23.00
CA LEU A 292 -29.42 26.33 -24.32
C LEU A 292 -30.86 25.81 -24.34
N ARG A 293 -31.64 26.39 -25.29
CA ARG A 293 -33.01 26.00 -25.57
C ARG A 293 -33.21 25.81 -27.08
N THR A 294 -34.17 24.99 -27.43
CA THR A 294 -34.64 24.89 -28.82
C THR A 294 -35.25 26.23 -29.27
N PRO A 295 -35.49 26.45 -30.58
CA PRO A 295 -36.20 27.62 -31.06
C PRO A 295 -37.57 27.83 -30.39
N LEU A 296 -38.23 26.72 -29.98
CA LEU A 296 -39.51 26.70 -29.28
C LEU A 296 -39.41 26.92 -27.76
N GLY A 297 -38.19 27.07 -27.21
CA GLY A 297 -37.97 27.34 -25.79
C GLY A 297 -37.75 26.07 -24.90
N ASN A 298 -37.81 24.86 -25.48
CA ASN A 298 -37.61 23.64 -24.73
C ASN A 298 -36.12 23.42 -24.33
N PRO A 299 -35.83 22.80 -23.17
CA PRO A 299 -34.46 22.45 -22.78
C PRO A 299 -33.80 21.51 -23.79
N LEU A 300 -32.52 21.72 -24.07
CA LEU A 300 -31.70 20.80 -24.85
C LEU A 300 -31.09 19.74 -23.92
N THR A 301 -31.20 18.48 -24.39
CA THR A 301 -30.54 17.34 -23.75
C THR A 301 -29.55 16.71 -24.73
N ALA A 302 -28.65 15.86 -24.23
CA ALA A 302 -27.73 15.11 -25.09
C ALA A 302 -28.49 14.38 -26.21
N THR A 303 -29.57 13.72 -25.88
CA THR A 303 -30.40 12.94 -26.82
C THR A 303 -31.11 13.86 -27.84
N SER A 304 -31.76 14.95 -27.37
CA SER A 304 -32.48 15.86 -28.27
C SER A 304 -31.56 16.67 -29.19
N HIS A 305 -30.30 16.80 -28.82
CA HIS A 305 -29.28 17.52 -29.57
C HIS A 305 -28.38 16.62 -30.43
N ALA A 306 -28.50 15.30 -30.34
CA ALA A 306 -27.60 14.33 -31.01
C ALA A 306 -27.51 14.54 -32.54
N GLY A 307 -28.63 14.97 -33.18
CA GLY A 307 -28.64 15.25 -34.62
C GLY A 307 -28.05 16.60 -35.05
N CYS A 308 -27.61 17.44 -34.14
CA CYS A 308 -27.03 18.75 -34.44
C CYS A 308 -25.57 18.61 -34.90
N PRO A 309 -25.15 19.24 -36.01
CA PRO A 309 -23.74 19.20 -36.43
C PRO A 309 -22.76 19.83 -35.42
N GLY A 310 -23.26 20.66 -34.51
CA GLY A 310 -22.50 21.22 -33.41
C GLY A 310 -22.43 20.37 -32.16
N HIS A 311 -23.05 19.19 -32.17
CA HIS A 311 -23.08 18.31 -30.99
C HIS A 311 -21.68 17.82 -30.63
N GLY A 312 -21.36 17.87 -29.33
CA GLY A 312 -20.12 17.37 -28.79
C GLY A 312 -20.12 17.45 -27.28
N ALA A 313 -19.08 16.90 -26.67
CA ALA A 313 -18.89 16.94 -25.23
C ALA A 313 -17.42 17.15 -24.85
N TRP A 314 -17.18 17.69 -23.66
CA TRP A 314 -15.91 17.57 -22.99
C TRP A 314 -16.08 16.83 -21.68
N ILE A 315 -15.00 16.29 -21.16
CA ILE A 315 -15.00 15.65 -19.85
C ILE A 315 -14.58 16.69 -18.82
N ASP A 316 -15.40 16.89 -17.79
CA ASP A 316 -15.06 17.77 -16.68
C ASP A 316 -13.87 17.17 -15.89
N ARG A 317 -12.87 17.99 -15.63
CA ARG A 317 -11.63 17.53 -14.96
C ARG A 317 -11.81 17.24 -13.47
N GLU A 318 -12.88 17.73 -12.88
CA GLU A 318 -13.11 17.60 -11.44
C GLU A 318 -13.99 16.41 -11.12
N SER A 319 -15.03 16.16 -11.93
CA SER A 319 -15.95 15.05 -11.72
C SER A 319 -15.67 13.84 -12.61
N GLY A 320 -15.01 14.03 -13.77
CA GLY A 320 -14.84 13.00 -14.79
C GLY A 320 -16.09 12.80 -15.66
N ASP A 321 -17.16 13.60 -15.45
CA ASP A 321 -18.43 13.47 -16.19
C ASP A 321 -18.37 14.14 -17.55
N ALA A 322 -19.22 13.64 -18.47
CA ALA A 322 -19.41 14.26 -19.76
C ALA A 322 -20.29 15.51 -19.65
N VAL A 323 -19.77 16.64 -20.11
CA VAL A 323 -20.54 17.87 -20.27
C VAL A 323 -20.85 18.08 -21.73
N PHE A 324 -22.10 17.89 -22.09
CA PHE A 324 -22.57 18.04 -23.47
C PHE A 324 -22.75 19.49 -23.86
N ALA A 325 -22.37 19.84 -25.09
CA ALA A 325 -22.36 21.21 -25.57
C ALA A 325 -22.66 21.31 -27.07
N CYS A 326 -22.97 22.54 -27.51
CA CYS A 326 -23.03 22.89 -28.91
C CYS A 326 -21.84 23.81 -29.27
N LYS A 327 -21.11 23.47 -30.35
CA LYS A 327 -19.93 24.24 -30.81
C LYS A 327 -20.29 25.66 -31.24
N ASP A 328 -21.42 25.84 -31.94
CA ASP A 328 -21.91 27.16 -32.39
C ASP A 328 -23.45 27.18 -32.29
N PRO A 329 -24.03 27.49 -31.12
CA PRO A 329 -25.48 27.49 -30.92
C PRO A 329 -26.22 28.45 -31.86
N ALA A 330 -25.61 29.61 -32.15
CA ALA A 330 -26.24 30.62 -33.01
C ALA A 330 -26.34 30.12 -34.47
N ALA A 331 -25.30 29.44 -34.98
CA ALA A 331 -25.30 28.89 -36.33
C ALA A 331 -26.35 27.76 -36.49
N TYR A 332 -26.67 27.05 -35.39
CA TYR A 332 -27.64 25.92 -35.40
C TYR A 332 -28.99 26.28 -34.82
N GLY A 333 -29.31 27.58 -34.66
CA GLY A 333 -30.63 28.08 -34.27
C GLY A 333 -31.00 27.84 -32.80
N HIS A 334 -30.06 27.56 -31.92
CA HIS A 334 -30.30 27.40 -30.47
C HIS A 334 -30.33 28.76 -29.78
N LYS A 335 -31.24 28.93 -28.82
CA LYS A 335 -31.38 30.15 -28.02
C LYS A 335 -30.77 29.98 -26.63
N PRO A 336 -30.20 31.02 -26.00
CA PRO A 336 -29.80 30.98 -24.60
C PRO A 336 -31.04 30.73 -23.68
N ALA A 337 -30.82 30.03 -22.58
CA ALA A 337 -31.87 29.65 -21.62
C ALA A 337 -32.48 30.85 -20.88
N SER A 338 -31.76 31.92 -20.73
CA SER A 338 -32.23 33.17 -20.13
C SER A 338 -31.49 34.35 -20.77
N ASN A 339 -32.00 35.57 -20.58
CA ASN A 339 -31.31 36.81 -20.93
C ASN A 339 -30.11 37.10 -20.05
N GLN A 340 -29.44 36.07 -19.54
CA GLN A 340 -28.19 36.27 -18.79
C GLN A 340 -27.14 36.85 -19.70
N THR A 341 -27.12 38.16 -19.70
CA THR A 341 -26.01 38.99 -20.11
C THR A 341 -24.73 38.43 -19.50
N ALA A 342 -23.80 38.06 -20.41
CA ALA A 342 -22.38 37.87 -20.16
C ALA A 342 -22.02 37.10 -18.88
N VAL A 343 -21.51 35.88 -19.03
CA VAL A 343 -20.66 35.25 -18.02
C VAL A 343 -19.67 36.30 -17.52
N THR A 344 -19.96 36.88 -16.36
CA THR A 344 -19.11 37.84 -15.69
C THR A 344 -17.77 37.17 -15.47
N LYS A 345 -16.72 37.74 -16.02
CA LYS A 345 -15.36 37.21 -15.88
C LYS A 345 -15.08 37.07 -14.40
N ARG A 346 -14.83 35.81 -13.92
CA ARG A 346 -14.29 35.64 -12.59
C ARG A 346 -12.97 36.44 -12.53
N SER A 347 -12.84 37.30 -11.58
CA SER A 347 -11.58 38.00 -11.29
C SER A 347 -10.48 37.01 -10.96
N PRO A 348 -9.19 37.35 -11.06
CA PRO A 348 -8.12 36.45 -10.60
C PRO A 348 -8.35 35.94 -9.18
N ALA A 349 -8.79 36.78 -8.27
CA ALA A 349 -9.12 36.45 -6.89
C ALA A 349 -10.30 35.46 -6.77
N GLU A 350 -11.32 35.58 -7.63
CA GLU A 350 -12.44 34.62 -7.65
C GLU A 350 -12.03 33.26 -8.22
N ARG A 351 -11.09 33.25 -9.18
CA ARG A 351 -10.52 32.00 -9.71
C ARG A 351 -9.70 31.29 -8.64
N GLU A 352 -8.88 32.01 -7.91
CA GLU A 352 -8.08 31.48 -6.80
C GLU A 352 -8.98 30.93 -5.68
N ARG A 353 -10.01 31.66 -5.27
CA ARG A 353 -11.01 31.18 -4.31
C ARG A 353 -11.69 29.90 -4.80
N HIS A 354 -12.06 29.84 -6.06
CA HIS A 354 -12.69 28.66 -6.64
C HIS A 354 -11.75 27.45 -6.62
N GLN A 355 -10.49 27.64 -7.03
CA GLN A 355 -9.47 26.58 -6.99
C GLN A 355 -9.23 26.10 -5.55
N ARG A 356 -9.14 27.02 -4.59
CA ARG A 356 -9.03 26.67 -3.17
C ARG A 356 -10.26 25.88 -2.71
N THR A 357 -11.47 26.31 -3.04
CA THR A 357 -12.68 25.57 -2.68
C THR A 357 -12.67 24.16 -3.22
N VAL A 358 -12.31 23.97 -4.48
CA VAL A 358 -12.23 22.64 -5.11
C VAL A 358 -11.18 21.76 -4.42
N SER A 359 -9.98 22.29 -4.18
CA SER A 359 -8.91 21.52 -3.52
C SER A 359 -9.29 21.14 -2.08
N HIS A 360 -9.92 22.08 -1.34
CA HIS A 360 -10.36 21.81 0.04
C HIS A 360 -11.50 20.80 0.09
N ASN A 361 -12.48 20.86 -0.81
CA ASN A 361 -13.55 19.87 -0.91
C ASN A 361 -12.98 18.46 -1.14
N ARG A 362 -11.98 18.33 -2.04
CA ARG A 362 -11.30 17.04 -2.28
C ARG A 362 -10.55 16.55 -1.05
N ALA A 363 -9.75 17.42 -0.45
CA ALA A 363 -8.98 17.08 0.74
C ALA A 363 -9.89 16.68 1.92
N TRP A 364 -11.01 17.41 2.12
CA TRP A 364 -12.02 17.12 3.11
C TRP A 364 -12.69 15.77 2.89
N LYS A 365 -13.09 15.50 1.65
CA LYS A 365 -13.66 14.20 1.26
C LYS A 365 -12.64 13.07 1.46
N ALA A 366 -11.37 13.28 1.11
CA ALA A 366 -10.31 12.30 1.32
C ALA A 366 -9.99 12.04 2.79
N ALA A 367 -10.15 13.03 3.67
CA ALA A 367 -9.92 12.85 5.11
C ALA A 367 -10.99 11.98 5.79
N ARG A 368 -12.23 12.00 5.29
CA ARG A 368 -13.36 11.27 5.90
C ARG A 368 -13.10 9.77 6.13
N PRO A 369 -12.66 8.95 5.15
CA PRO A 369 -12.42 7.53 5.38
C PRO A 369 -11.27 7.27 6.36
N VAL A 370 -10.24 8.13 6.39
CA VAL A 370 -9.13 8.03 7.34
C VAL A 370 -9.63 8.30 8.76
N ARG A 371 -10.43 9.35 8.93
CA ARG A 371 -11.05 9.71 10.20
C ARG A 371 -12.01 8.61 10.68
N HIS A 372 -12.85 8.06 9.80
CA HIS A 372 -13.75 6.94 10.13
C HIS A 372 -12.97 5.70 10.59
N LYS A 373 -11.87 5.36 9.90
CA LYS A 373 -10.96 4.27 10.31
C LYS A 373 -10.40 4.50 11.71
N PHE A 374 -9.98 5.73 12.02
CA PHE A 374 -9.50 6.09 13.35
C PHE A 374 -10.59 6.00 14.41
N ILE A 375 -11.80 6.52 14.14
CA ILE A 375 -12.95 6.45 15.06
C ILE A 375 -13.30 4.98 15.36
N THR A 376 -13.28 4.11 14.35
CA THR A 376 -13.50 2.67 14.54
C THR A 376 -12.44 2.07 15.47
N ALA A 377 -11.18 2.42 15.27
CA ALA A 377 -10.08 1.98 16.14
C ALA A 377 -10.23 2.54 17.58
N LEU A 378 -10.64 3.80 17.72
CA LEU A 378 -10.89 4.43 19.02
C LEU A 378 -12.03 3.73 19.78
N ALA A 379 -13.15 3.44 19.11
CA ALA A 379 -14.28 2.70 19.67
C ALA A 379 -13.96 1.23 19.97
N ALA A 380 -12.95 0.66 19.34
CA ALA A 380 -12.47 -0.70 19.62
C ALA A 380 -11.58 -0.80 20.86
N ARG A 381 -11.00 0.30 21.34
CA ARG A 381 -10.08 0.31 22.49
C ARG A 381 -10.73 -0.31 23.74
N PRO A 382 -9.99 -1.04 24.56
CA PRO A 382 -10.51 -1.59 25.83
C PRO A 382 -11.01 -0.50 26.79
N LYS A 383 -10.33 0.65 26.81
CA LYS A 383 -10.68 1.82 27.62
C LYS A 383 -10.72 3.07 26.72
N VAL A 384 -11.78 3.84 26.83
CA VAL A 384 -11.91 5.18 26.23
C VAL A 384 -11.45 6.21 27.25
N SER A 385 -10.71 7.24 26.83
CA SER A 385 -10.21 8.29 27.72
C SER A 385 -11.34 9.08 28.37
N ASP A 386 -11.06 9.66 29.52
CA ASP A 386 -12.04 10.46 30.25
C ASP A 386 -12.42 11.73 29.46
N ALA A 387 -11.48 12.30 28.70
CA ALA A 387 -11.72 13.44 27.81
C ALA A 387 -12.77 13.12 26.74
N VAL A 388 -12.64 11.97 26.07
CA VAL A 388 -13.60 11.52 25.05
C VAL A 388 -14.96 11.24 25.68
N GLN A 389 -15.00 10.57 26.84
CA GLN A 389 -16.25 10.30 27.55
C GLN A 389 -16.97 11.59 27.94
N LEU A 390 -16.22 12.55 28.52
CA LEU A 390 -16.77 13.85 28.92
C LEU A 390 -17.31 14.62 27.74
N PHE A 391 -16.57 14.68 26.63
CA PHE A 391 -17.02 15.31 25.38
C PHE A 391 -18.32 14.69 24.87
N CYS A 392 -18.38 13.37 24.75
CA CYS A 392 -19.56 12.67 24.24
C CYS A 392 -20.77 12.87 25.15
N LEU A 393 -20.57 12.80 26.48
CA LEU A 393 -21.65 13.04 27.46
C LEU A 393 -22.15 14.48 27.36
N SER A 394 -21.25 15.45 27.34
CA SER A 394 -21.59 16.87 27.19
C SER A 394 -22.34 17.15 25.89
N TYR A 395 -21.90 16.55 24.77
CA TYR A 395 -22.57 16.68 23.47
C TYR A 395 -24.02 16.19 23.51
N VAL A 396 -24.26 15.03 24.13
CA VAL A 396 -25.62 14.46 24.29
C VAL A 396 -26.49 15.34 25.19
N LEU A 397 -25.95 15.82 26.32
CA LEU A 397 -26.70 16.64 27.28
C LEU A 397 -27.07 18.02 26.69
N HIS A 398 -26.25 18.62 25.85
CA HIS A 398 -26.55 19.92 25.23
C HIS A 398 -27.55 19.85 24.07
N CYS A 399 -27.87 18.66 23.54
CA CYS A 399 -28.87 18.44 22.49
C CYS A 399 -28.81 19.49 21.35
N GLY A 400 -27.65 19.65 20.71
CA GLY A 400 -27.44 20.62 19.64
C GLY A 400 -28.37 20.42 18.44
N PRO A 401 -28.42 21.38 17.51
CA PRO A 401 -29.29 21.31 16.30
C PRO A 401 -29.09 20.04 15.48
N GLY A 402 -27.86 19.55 15.39
CA GLY A 402 -27.53 18.32 14.72
C GLY A 402 -28.09 17.06 15.36
N SER A 403 -28.11 17.01 16.69
CA SER A 403 -28.72 15.90 17.42
C SER A 403 -30.20 15.76 17.11
N ARG A 404 -30.93 16.87 16.92
CA ARG A 404 -32.34 16.85 16.51
C ARG A 404 -32.52 16.30 15.10
N ARG A 405 -31.73 16.79 14.13
CA ARG A 405 -31.79 16.31 12.75
C ARG A 405 -31.40 14.84 12.65
N TYR A 406 -30.39 14.41 13.37
CA TYR A 406 -29.99 13.02 13.43
C TYR A 406 -31.07 12.11 14.04
N ALA A 407 -31.83 12.60 15.04
CA ALA A 407 -32.93 11.84 15.64
C ALA A 407 -34.04 11.51 14.64
N GLU A 408 -34.22 12.35 13.61
CA GLU A 408 -35.20 12.13 12.52
C GLU A 408 -34.67 11.14 11.47
N HIS A 409 -33.33 11.16 11.22
CA HIS A 409 -32.70 10.36 10.17
C HIS A 409 -31.43 9.68 10.70
N ARG A 410 -31.61 8.72 11.62
CA ARG A 410 -30.47 8.03 12.29
C ARG A 410 -29.64 7.21 11.29
N ASP A 411 -28.35 7.52 11.20
CA ASP A 411 -27.38 6.70 10.46
C ASP A 411 -26.87 5.55 11.32
N LEU A 412 -27.71 4.50 11.45
CA LEU A 412 -27.37 3.30 12.22
C LEU A 412 -26.27 2.47 11.55
N ALA A 413 -26.08 2.62 10.23
CA ALA A 413 -24.98 1.99 9.50
C ALA A 413 -23.64 2.58 9.93
N ALA A 414 -23.56 3.91 10.10
CA ALA A 414 -22.35 4.55 10.65
C ALA A 414 -22.03 4.07 12.06
N VAL A 415 -23.02 3.96 12.93
CA VAL A 415 -22.83 3.44 14.31
C VAL A 415 -22.30 2.00 14.26
N ALA A 416 -22.91 1.14 13.46
CA ALA A 416 -22.47 -0.25 13.31
C ALA A 416 -21.03 -0.33 12.77
N ARG A 417 -20.71 0.47 11.77
CA ARG A 417 -19.36 0.58 11.20
C ARG A 417 -18.33 0.98 12.25
N PHE A 418 -18.60 2.01 13.04
CA PHE A 418 -17.69 2.46 14.11
C PHE A 418 -17.52 1.43 15.23
N LEU A 419 -18.51 0.57 15.45
CA LEU A 419 -18.43 -0.56 16.38
C LEU A 419 -17.78 -1.82 15.78
N GLY A 420 -17.38 -1.78 14.49
CA GLY A 420 -16.85 -2.95 13.77
C GLY A 420 -17.89 -4.06 13.61
N GLN A 421 -19.17 -3.71 13.48
CA GLN A 421 -20.29 -4.65 13.32
C GLN A 421 -20.82 -4.61 11.89
N SER A 422 -21.52 -5.67 11.49
CA SER A 422 -22.25 -5.70 10.21
C SER A 422 -23.32 -4.61 10.18
N GLU A 423 -23.50 -3.98 9.01
CA GLU A 423 -24.54 -2.97 8.83
C GLU A 423 -25.95 -3.58 9.05
N PRO A 424 -26.83 -2.87 9.77
CA PRO A 424 -28.20 -3.32 9.96
C PRO A 424 -28.94 -3.35 8.61
N LYS A 425 -29.81 -4.34 8.42
CA LYS A 425 -30.63 -4.41 7.21
C LYS A 425 -31.57 -3.19 7.16
N PRO A 426 -31.72 -2.53 5.99
CA PRO A 426 -32.46 -1.26 5.89
C PRO A 426 -33.99 -1.36 6.16
N PHE A 427 -34.53 -2.56 6.32
CA PHE A 427 -35.99 -2.80 6.52
C PHE A 427 -36.22 -3.81 7.65
N GLY A 428 -35.84 -3.47 8.88
CA GLY A 428 -36.17 -4.25 10.07
C GLY A 428 -36.88 -3.37 11.09
N ASP A 429 -38.05 -3.81 11.59
CA ASP A 429 -38.83 -3.14 12.63
C ASP A 429 -38.15 -3.13 14.03
N ALA A 430 -36.98 -3.73 14.15
CA ALA A 430 -36.26 -3.81 15.43
C ALA A 430 -35.28 -2.65 15.55
N ASP A 431 -35.42 -1.85 16.60
CA ASP A 431 -34.38 -0.89 17.04
C ASP A 431 -33.06 -1.61 17.31
N PRO A 432 -32.03 -1.47 16.45
CA PRO A 432 -30.76 -2.17 16.62
C PRO A 432 -29.93 -1.60 17.79
N LEU A 433 -30.27 -0.42 18.31
CA LEU A 433 -29.53 0.22 19.39
C LEU A 433 -29.86 -0.40 20.76
N THR A 434 -31.09 -0.82 21.01
CA THR A 434 -31.48 -1.43 22.29
C THR A 434 -30.72 -2.75 22.56
N PRO A 435 -30.63 -3.70 21.62
CA PRO A 435 -29.80 -4.89 21.80
C PRO A 435 -28.32 -4.55 21.92
N ALA A 436 -27.80 -3.58 21.14
CA ALA A 436 -26.42 -3.14 21.21
C ALA A 436 -26.09 -2.49 22.58
N ALA A 437 -27.01 -1.67 23.12
CA ALA A 437 -26.88 -1.07 24.42
C ALA A 437 -26.87 -2.14 25.54
N ALA A 438 -27.77 -3.11 25.49
CA ALA A 438 -27.83 -4.21 26.47
C ALA A 438 -26.54 -5.05 26.43
N LYS A 439 -26.02 -5.33 25.24
CA LYS A 439 -24.73 -6.03 25.06
C LYS A 439 -23.56 -5.20 25.57
N ALA A 440 -23.54 -3.90 25.28
CA ALA A 440 -22.50 -2.98 25.73
C ALA A 440 -22.48 -2.85 27.25
N MET A 441 -23.63 -2.78 27.90
CA MET A 441 -23.73 -2.76 29.36
C MET A 441 -23.21 -4.04 30.02
N LYS A 442 -23.60 -5.22 29.49
CA LYS A 442 -23.09 -6.51 29.96
C LYS A 442 -21.57 -6.62 29.79
N GLY A 443 -21.05 -6.15 28.64
CA GLY A 443 -19.62 -6.15 28.33
C GLY A 443 -18.83 -4.99 28.93
N ARG A 444 -19.45 -4.09 29.71
CA ARG A 444 -18.86 -2.85 30.23
C ARG A 444 -18.27 -1.97 29.12
N ARG A 445 -18.91 -1.93 27.95
CA ARG A 445 -18.51 -1.18 26.77
C ARG A 445 -19.44 0.00 26.44
N THR A 446 -20.14 0.51 27.43
CA THR A 446 -21.06 1.65 27.29
C THR A 446 -20.36 2.90 26.74
N PRO A 447 -19.14 3.28 27.20
CA PRO A 447 -18.42 4.42 26.62
C PRO A 447 -18.13 4.26 25.12
N GLN A 448 -17.78 3.06 24.67
CA GLN A 448 -17.51 2.77 23.27
C GLN A 448 -18.76 2.95 22.39
N LEU A 449 -19.92 2.48 22.88
CA LEU A 449 -21.20 2.68 22.20
C LEU A 449 -21.56 4.18 22.11
N LEU A 450 -21.34 4.91 23.20
CA LEU A 450 -21.59 6.36 23.23
C LEU A 450 -20.70 7.11 22.24
N VAL A 451 -19.42 6.76 22.17
CA VAL A 451 -18.47 7.32 21.18
C VAL A 451 -18.95 7.05 19.76
N ALA A 452 -19.28 5.80 19.43
CA ALA A 452 -19.74 5.44 18.09
C ALA A 452 -21.02 6.21 17.70
N HIS A 453 -21.94 6.38 18.65
CA HIS A 453 -23.18 7.13 18.42
C HIS A 453 -22.92 8.63 18.19
N VAL A 454 -22.17 9.27 19.08
CA VAL A 454 -21.83 10.71 18.96
C VAL A 454 -21.01 10.98 17.70
N ALA A 455 -20.05 10.12 17.41
CA ALA A 455 -19.30 10.20 16.17
C ALA A 455 -20.20 10.14 14.93
N ALA A 456 -21.17 9.22 14.89
CA ALA A 456 -22.09 9.12 13.76
C ALA A 456 -22.93 10.40 13.60
N VAL A 457 -23.37 11.01 14.71
CA VAL A 457 -24.08 12.30 14.70
C VAL A 457 -23.22 13.38 14.07
N ILE A 458 -22.02 13.60 14.63
CA ILE A 458 -21.12 14.69 14.20
C ILE A 458 -20.66 14.48 12.74
N GLU A 459 -20.27 13.25 12.40
CA GLU A 459 -19.83 12.92 11.03
C GLU A 459 -20.96 13.10 9.98
N SER A 460 -22.23 12.90 10.36
CA SER A 460 -23.37 13.18 9.48
C SER A 460 -23.58 14.67 9.20
N GLU A 461 -23.18 15.53 10.13
CA GLU A 461 -23.21 16.99 10.00
C GLU A 461 -22.04 17.53 9.18
N MET A 462 -20.94 16.78 9.10
CA MET A 462 -19.74 17.14 8.36
C MET A 462 -19.92 16.94 6.86
N GLY A 463 -20.82 17.71 6.24
CA GLY A 463 -21.02 17.72 4.79
C GLY A 463 -19.77 18.16 4.03
N ASP A 464 -19.86 18.18 2.69
CA ASP A 464 -18.70 18.43 1.80
C ASP A 464 -18.05 19.80 1.94
N ARG A 465 -18.73 20.76 2.56
CA ARG A 465 -18.27 22.14 2.77
C ARG A 465 -18.16 22.53 4.25
N ALA A 466 -18.22 21.58 5.17
CA ALA A 466 -18.12 21.88 6.61
C ALA A 466 -16.78 22.53 7.00
N TRP A 467 -15.75 22.40 6.18
CA TRP A 467 -14.46 23.07 6.36
C TRP A 467 -14.51 24.60 6.15
N ASP A 468 -15.44 25.10 5.30
CA ASP A 468 -15.54 26.53 4.94
C ASP A 468 -16.13 27.35 6.12
N HIS A 469 -17.10 26.78 6.82
CA HIS A 469 -17.72 27.36 8.02
C HIS A 469 -17.91 26.27 9.07
N PRO A 470 -16.83 25.84 9.75
CA PRO A 470 -16.92 24.77 10.72
C PRO A 470 -17.68 25.22 11.96
N GLU A 471 -18.65 24.44 12.37
CA GLU A 471 -19.31 24.65 13.65
C GLU A 471 -18.37 24.33 14.83
N ALA A 472 -18.55 24.99 15.97
CA ALA A 472 -17.64 24.88 17.11
C ALA A 472 -17.46 23.42 17.59
N HIS A 473 -18.52 22.61 17.58
CA HIS A 473 -18.44 21.22 18.00
C HIS A 473 -17.64 20.35 17.01
N VAL A 474 -17.63 20.68 15.70
CA VAL A 474 -16.79 20.01 14.68
C VAL A 474 -15.32 20.27 14.96
N THR A 475 -14.96 21.53 15.21
CA THR A 475 -13.59 21.91 15.54
C THR A 475 -13.12 21.26 16.85
N GLN A 476 -13.99 21.22 17.87
CA GLN A 476 -13.70 20.53 19.13
C GLN A 476 -13.53 19.03 18.94
N TRP A 477 -14.40 18.41 18.13
CA TRP A 477 -14.31 17.00 17.80
C TRP A 477 -12.97 16.63 17.14
N LEU A 478 -12.56 17.36 16.10
CA LEU A 478 -11.29 17.16 15.42
C LEU A 478 -10.09 17.36 16.36
N SER A 479 -10.14 18.38 17.21
CA SER A 479 -9.11 18.62 18.23
C SER A 479 -9.02 17.50 19.25
N LEU A 480 -10.17 16.94 19.65
CA LEU A 480 -10.23 15.78 20.53
C LEU A 480 -9.63 14.54 19.90
N LEU A 481 -10.00 14.25 18.64
CA LEU A 481 -9.42 13.13 17.88
C LEU A 481 -7.91 13.27 17.75
N ALA A 482 -7.41 14.48 17.48
CA ALA A 482 -5.98 14.75 17.44
C ALA A 482 -5.29 14.47 18.79
N GLY A 483 -5.91 14.85 19.90
CA GLY A 483 -5.46 14.53 21.26
C GLY A 483 -5.41 13.02 21.54
N GLU A 484 -6.24 12.23 20.87
CA GLU A 484 -6.27 10.77 20.96
C GLU A 484 -5.30 10.06 19.97
N GLY A 485 -4.53 10.84 19.17
CA GLY A 485 -3.52 10.34 18.27
C GLY A 485 -3.96 10.28 16.79
N TYR A 486 -5.08 10.93 16.43
CA TYR A 486 -5.45 11.12 15.03
C TYR A 486 -4.55 12.17 14.37
N THR A 487 -3.94 11.83 13.27
CA THR A 487 -3.20 12.80 12.44
C THR A 487 -4.19 13.59 11.60
N LEU A 488 -4.31 14.89 11.87
CA LEU A 488 -5.17 15.76 11.08
C LEU A 488 -4.64 15.90 9.64
N SER A 489 -5.53 15.90 8.66
CA SER A 489 -5.20 16.34 7.31
C SER A 489 -4.94 17.85 7.28
N GLU A 490 -4.33 18.36 6.20
CA GLU A 490 -4.04 19.80 6.07
C GLU A 490 -5.27 20.68 6.28
N VAL A 491 -6.41 20.31 5.67
CA VAL A 491 -7.66 21.05 5.79
C VAL A 491 -8.27 20.97 7.20
N GLU A 492 -8.13 19.85 7.88
CA GLU A 492 -8.57 19.69 9.28
C GLU A 492 -7.68 20.47 10.24
N ALA A 493 -6.37 20.47 10.00
CA ALA A 493 -5.42 21.27 10.77
C ALA A 493 -5.64 22.78 10.60
N GLU A 494 -6.04 23.22 9.41
CA GLU A 494 -6.39 24.61 9.14
C GLU A 494 -7.57 25.07 9.98
N ILE A 495 -8.66 24.29 10.04
CA ILE A 495 -9.85 24.66 10.79
C ILE A 495 -9.72 24.51 12.32
N THR A 496 -8.82 23.66 12.80
CA THR A 496 -8.49 23.52 14.23
C THR A 496 -7.46 24.56 14.70
N GLY A 497 -6.87 25.33 13.78
CA GLY A 497 -5.83 26.29 14.11
C GLY A 497 -4.47 25.66 14.47
N THR A 498 -4.29 24.37 14.20
CA THR A 498 -3.06 23.63 14.53
C THR A 498 -2.02 23.65 13.41
N THR A 499 -2.25 24.40 12.32
CA THR A 499 -1.28 24.56 11.24
C THR A 499 0.01 25.17 11.79
N LYS A 500 1.08 24.39 11.85
CA LYS A 500 2.44 24.94 11.97
C LYS A 500 2.66 25.80 10.71
N THR A 501 2.66 27.13 10.86
CA THR A 501 3.09 28.07 9.84
C THR A 501 4.45 27.60 9.32
N ALA A 502 4.51 27.15 8.07
CA ALA A 502 5.80 26.87 7.44
C ALA A 502 6.62 28.16 7.52
N PRO A 503 7.92 28.11 7.91
CA PRO A 503 8.74 29.30 7.93
C PRO A 503 8.74 29.90 6.51
N ALA A 504 8.33 31.16 6.42
CA ALA A 504 8.37 31.93 5.18
C ALA A 504 9.75 31.72 4.54
N LYS A 505 9.80 31.26 3.30
CA LYS A 505 11.03 31.22 2.50
C LYS A 505 11.56 32.64 2.47
N THR A 506 12.56 32.92 3.28
CA THR A 506 13.32 34.17 3.24
C THR A 506 13.91 34.26 1.83
N ALA A 507 13.37 35.15 1.03
CA ALA A 507 13.95 35.53 -0.26
C ALA A 507 15.37 36.02 0.02
N LEU A 508 16.35 35.24 -0.38
CA LEU A 508 17.75 35.68 -0.47
C LEU A 508 17.78 36.78 -1.55
N THR A 509 17.66 38.01 -1.11
CA THR A 509 17.99 39.18 -1.92
C THR A 509 19.52 39.15 -2.11
N THR A 510 19.97 38.72 -3.27
CA THR A 510 21.33 38.97 -3.74
C THR A 510 21.44 40.47 -4.05
N ALA A 511 22.11 41.19 -3.20
CA ALA A 511 22.57 42.51 -3.50
C ALA A 511 24.03 42.44 -3.97
N ALA A 512 24.27 43.08 -5.14
CA ALA A 512 25.50 43.53 -5.76
C ALA A 512 26.57 42.47 -6.10
#